data_b59cc02cc5e7771f7301b782543a5ac2
#
_entry.id   b59cc02cc5e7771f7301b782543a5ac2
#
_cell.length_a   1.000
_cell.length_b   1.000
_cell.length_c   1.000
_cell.angle_alpha   90.00
_cell.angle_beta   90.00
_cell.angle_gamma   90.00
#
_symmetry.space_group_name_H-M   'P 1'
#
loop_
_entity.id
_entity.type
_entity.pdbx_description
1 polymer ?
#
loop_
_entity_poly.entity_id
_entity_poly.type
_entity_poly.pdbx_seq_one_letter_code
_entity_poly.pdbx_strand_id
1 'polypeptide(L)'
;MKRNIMKKTNIFFGLLITLLFSMCTSSKQKGEGLPVLNVADALHAALPDTFTWNSIAKNVRMIPLKTDGLIGNGPSVQYFSDDLIIVTEYHSGVFVFDGEGQEIVSFDHRGMGPKEYLYTTRINYNKKDSLILLYDGGLDKLFRFDLEGKFVDVKSMDVGGTVLNIAPDGSMITANREGRSLVSVWDVNQQLIGEHFPFDTLYT
;
A
#
# COMPACT_ATOMS: atom_id res chain seq x y z
N MET A 1 38.72 -7.01 -65.15
CA MET A 1 38.32 -5.93 -64.20
C MET A 1 37.13 -6.32 -63.32
N LYS A 2 37.17 -7.49 -62.61
CA LYS A 2 36.07 -8.02 -61.82
C LYS A 2 36.42 -8.53 -60.39
N ARG A 3 37.72 -8.32 -59.96
CA ARG A 3 38.15 -8.90 -58.64
C ARG A 3 38.19 -7.95 -57.44
N ASN A 4 38.01 -6.65 -57.61
CA ASN A 4 38.19 -5.68 -56.54
C ASN A 4 36.88 -5.22 -55.86
N ILE A 5 35.72 -5.58 -56.42
CA ILE A 5 34.43 -5.16 -55.86
C ILE A 5 33.98 -6.11 -54.72
N MET A 6 34.31 -7.39 -54.81
CA MET A 6 33.89 -8.38 -53.78
C MET A 6 34.64 -8.24 -52.44
N LYS A 7 35.87 -7.74 -52.42
CA LYS A 7 36.62 -7.53 -51.17
C LYS A 7 36.10 -6.34 -50.36
N LYS A 8 35.62 -5.29 -51.02
CA LYS A 8 35.05 -4.12 -50.32
C LYS A 8 33.68 -4.38 -49.69
N THR A 9 32.86 -5.23 -50.31
CA THR A 9 31.54 -5.58 -49.83
C THR A 9 31.60 -6.43 -48.55
N ASN A 10 32.56 -7.33 -48.43
CA ASN A 10 32.74 -8.17 -47.25
C ASN A 10 33.28 -7.40 -46.04
N ILE A 11 34.07 -6.36 -46.25
CA ILE A 11 34.56 -5.49 -45.15
C ILE A 11 33.43 -4.62 -44.61
N PHE A 12 32.55 -4.13 -45.49
CA PHE A 12 31.41 -3.31 -45.08
C PHE A 12 30.32 -4.14 -44.32
N PHE A 13 30.13 -5.40 -44.73
CA PHE A 13 29.21 -6.31 -44.06
C PHE A 13 29.75 -6.77 -42.70
N GLY A 14 31.07 -6.98 -42.56
CA GLY A 14 31.70 -7.28 -41.29
C GLY A 14 31.64 -6.12 -40.31
N LEU A 15 31.78 -4.87 -40.77
CA LEU A 15 31.71 -3.67 -39.96
C LEU A 15 30.27 -3.37 -39.49
N LEU A 16 29.27 -3.70 -40.31
CA LEU A 16 27.86 -3.53 -39.96
C LEU A 16 27.40 -4.54 -38.89
N ILE A 17 27.91 -5.78 -38.94
CA ILE A 17 27.59 -6.82 -37.95
C ILE A 17 28.22 -6.49 -36.59
N THR A 18 29.41 -5.94 -36.53
CA THR A 18 30.07 -5.51 -35.29
C THR A 18 29.35 -4.32 -34.63
N LEU A 19 28.73 -3.43 -35.41
CA LEU A 19 27.92 -2.31 -34.87
C LEU A 19 26.58 -2.78 -34.27
N LEU A 20 26.03 -3.90 -34.70
CA LEU A 20 24.76 -4.43 -34.17
C LEU A 20 24.94 -5.14 -32.82
N PHE A 21 26.16 -5.59 -32.47
CA PHE A 21 26.42 -6.21 -31.16
C PHE A 21 26.79 -5.21 -30.07
N SER A 22 26.96 -3.94 -30.38
CA SER A 22 27.33 -2.90 -29.38
C SER A 22 26.13 -2.24 -28.75
N MET A 23 24.88 -2.61 -29.08
CA MET A 23 23.64 -2.00 -28.54
C MET A 23 22.90 -2.85 -27.49
N CYS A 24 23.52 -3.93 -27.03
CA CYS A 24 23.00 -4.63 -25.85
C CYS A 24 23.83 -4.30 -24.60
N THR A 25 23.98 -3.03 -24.27
CA THR A 25 24.19 -2.67 -22.88
C THR A 25 22.81 -2.69 -22.20
N SER A 26 22.47 -3.83 -21.62
CA SER A 26 21.47 -3.92 -20.59
C SER A 26 21.80 -2.85 -19.54
N SER A 27 21.15 -1.70 -19.60
CA SER A 27 21.05 -0.81 -18.48
C SER A 27 20.32 -1.62 -17.39
N LYS A 28 21.07 -2.24 -16.48
CA LYS A 28 20.54 -2.55 -15.16
C LYS A 28 20.01 -1.22 -14.64
N GLN A 29 18.72 -0.97 -14.77
CA GLN A 29 18.04 -0.05 -13.87
C GLN A 29 18.47 -0.53 -12.48
N LYS A 30 19.38 0.21 -11.86
CA LYS A 30 19.49 0.22 -10.41
C LYS A 30 18.10 0.65 -9.95
N GLY A 31 17.24 -0.33 -9.68
CA GLY A 31 16.08 -0.06 -8.83
C GLY A 31 16.69 0.62 -7.62
N GLU A 32 16.28 1.82 -7.32
CA GLU A 32 16.53 2.42 -6.02
C GLU A 32 15.90 1.43 -5.04
N GLY A 33 16.73 0.54 -4.50
CA GLY A 33 16.30 -0.41 -3.50
C GLY A 33 15.77 0.40 -2.33
N LEU A 34 14.68 -0.04 -1.77
CA LEU A 34 14.20 0.50 -0.49
C LEU A 34 15.40 0.62 0.45
N PRO A 35 15.53 1.73 1.19
CA PRO A 35 16.62 1.89 2.13
C PRO A 35 16.61 0.72 3.11
N VAL A 36 17.68 -0.06 3.11
CA VAL A 36 17.84 -1.18 4.04
C VAL A 36 18.31 -0.60 5.36
N LEU A 37 17.46 -0.66 6.37
CA LEU A 37 17.83 -0.33 7.74
C LEU A 37 18.66 -1.48 8.33
N ASN A 38 19.96 -1.26 8.58
CA ASN A 38 20.77 -2.20 9.34
C ASN A 38 20.45 -2.02 10.83
N VAL A 39 19.61 -2.89 11.37
CA VAL A 39 19.17 -2.83 12.77
C VAL A 39 20.33 -3.03 13.73
N ALA A 40 21.33 -3.86 13.39
CA ALA A 40 22.51 -4.08 14.23
C ALA A 40 23.35 -2.79 14.36
N ASP A 41 23.59 -2.09 13.25
CA ASP A 41 24.31 -0.82 13.27
C ASP A 41 23.51 0.26 14.02
N ALA A 42 22.19 0.28 13.87
CA ALA A 42 21.32 1.20 14.57
C ALA A 42 21.34 0.98 16.10
N LEU A 43 21.40 -0.28 16.55
CA LEU A 43 21.48 -0.61 17.97
C LEU A 43 22.84 -0.24 18.60
N HIS A 44 23.91 -0.21 17.81
CA HIS A 44 25.25 0.18 18.25
C HIS A 44 25.54 1.67 18.06
N ALA A 45 24.68 2.38 17.34
CA ALA A 45 24.82 3.83 17.21
C ALA A 45 24.56 4.51 18.57
N ALA A 46 25.43 5.44 18.93
CA ALA A 46 25.21 6.27 20.11
C ALA A 46 23.92 7.06 19.91
N LEU A 47 22.92 6.80 20.76
CA LEU A 47 21.70 7.59 20.77
C LEU A 47 22.04 9.01 21.32
N PRO A 48 21.52 10.08 20.74
CA PRO A 48 21.67 11.41 21.31
C PRO A 48 21.02 11.44 22.70
N ASP A 49 21.65 12.11 23.63
CA ASP A 49 21.18 12.26 25.03
C ASP A 49 19.76 12.86 25.10
N THR A 50 19.38 13.62 24.09
CA THR A 50 18.04 14.20 23.95
C THR A 50 17.50 13.95 22.56
N PHE A 51 16.30 13.34 22.53
CA PHE A 51 15.54 13.16 21.30
C PHE A 51 14.50 14.29 21.19
N THR A 52 14.62 15.12 20.17
CA THR A 52 13.68 16.22 19.94
C THR A 52 12.90 15.98 18.65
N TRP A 53 11.68 16.51 18.57
CA TRP A 53 10.87 16.45 17.36
C TRP A 53 11.60 16.99 16.12
N ASN A 54 12.42 18.02 16.29
CA ASN A 54 13.20 18.63 15.22
C ASN A 54 14.26 17.68 14.62
N SER A 55 14.62 16.60 15.32
CA SER A 55 15.58 15.60 14.80
C SER A 55 14.91 14.63 13.79
N ILE A 56 13.58 14.52 13.82
CA ILE A 56 12.81 13.58 12.95
C ILE A 56 11.80 14.27 12.06
N ALA A 57 11.37 15.48 12.38
CA ALA A 57 10.37 16.22 11.64
C ALA A 57 10.81 17.67 11.42
N LYS A 58 10.74 18.16 10.18
CA LYS A 58 11.01 19.57 9.86
C LYS A 58 9.86 20.48 10.26
N ASN A 59 8.64 19.98 10.11
CA ASN A 59 7.41 20.69 10.44
C ASN A 59 6.48 19.75 11.21
N VAL A 60 5.88 20.27 12.28
CA VAL A 60 4.85 19.59 13.04
C VAL A 60 3.59 20.44 12.98
N ARG A 61 2.50 19.85 12.48
CA ARG A 61 1.18 20.48 12.44
C ARG A 61 0.22 19.68 13.31
N MET A 62 -0.50 20.33 14.18
CA MET A 62 -1.60 19.76 14.94
C MET A 62 -2.90 20.09 14.22
N ILE A 63 -3.72 19.06 13.94
CA ILE A 63 -5.03 19.20 13.31
C ILE A 63 -6.08 18.82 14.36
N PRO A 64 -6.80 19.79 14.96
CA PRO A 64 -7.90 19.47 15.86
C PRO A 64 -9.07 18.92 15.07
N LEU A 65 -9.50 17.71 15.37
CA LEU A 65 -10.70 17.12 14.77
C LEU A 65 -11.94 17.71 15.47
N LYS A 66 -12.86 18.25 14.68
CA LYS A 66 -14.10 18.89 15.14
C LYS A 66 -15.29 18.08 14.67
N THR A 67 -16.02 17.54 15.60
CA THR A 67 -17.23 16.75 15.38
C THR A 67 -18.25 17.06 16.45
N ASP A 68 -19.52 17.00 16.10
CA ASP A 68 -20.64 17.03 17.05
C ASP A 68 -20.90 15.64 17.65
N GLY A 69 -20.32 14.60 17.04
CA GLY A 69 -20.38 13.22 17.52
C GLY A 69 -19.39 12.95 18.64
N LEU A 70 -19.68 11.93 19.45
CA LEU A 70 -18.73 11.43 20.45
C LEU A 70 -17.77 10.46 19.77
N ILE A 71 -16.51 10.85 19.68
CA ILE A 71 -15.42 9.92 19.39
C ILE A 71 -15.03 9.30 20.73
N GLY A 72 -15.26 8.00 20.88
CA GLY A 72 -15.02 7.28 22.14
C GLY A 72 -13.54 7.14 22.51
N ASN A 73 -13.28 6.27 23.46
CA ASN A 73 -11.93 6.03 23.99
C ASN A 73 -11.15 5.07 23.06
N GLY A 74 -10.24 5.60 22.26
CA GLY A 74 -9.36 4.80 21.44
C GLY A 74 -9.58 4.97 19.92
N PRO A 75 -9.73 6.21 19.44
CA PRO A 75 -9.79 6.46 18.01
C PRO A 75 -8.51 6.01 17.31
N SER A 76 -8.65 5.45 16.13
CA SER A 76 -7.56 5.04 15.26
C SER A 76 -7.63 5.75 13.93
N VAL A 77 -6.56 6.45 13.56
CA VAL A 77 -6.43 7.03 12.22
C VAL A 77 -6.15 5.91 11.24
N GLN A 78 -7.07 5.68 10.31
CA GLN A 78 -6.98 4.63 9.30
C GLN A 78 -6.43 5.16 7.99
N TYR A 79 -6.75 6.40 7.65
CA TYR A 79 -6.29 7.08 6.45
C TYR A 79 -5.96 8.54 6.76
N PHE A 80 -4.88 9.02 6.17
CA PHE A 80 -4.46 10.42 6.31
C PHE A 80 -3.86 10.92 4.99
N SER A 81 -4.35 12.07 4.54
CA SER A 81 -3.78 12.87 3.46
C SER A 81 -3.98 14.36 3.74
N ASP A 82 -3.47 15.23 2.89
CA ASP A 82 -3.68 16.68 3.03
C ASP A 82 -5.16 17.08 2.88
N ASP A 83 -5.95 16.27 2.16
CA ASP A 83 -7.35 16.58 1.84
C ASP A 83 -8.36 15.85 2.74
N LEU A 84 -7.98 14.68 3.29
CA LEU A 84 -8.92 13.77 3.94
C LEU A 84 -8.27 12.99 5.09
N ILE A 85 -9.01 12.89 6.20
CA ILE A 85 -8.64 12.09 7.36
C ILE A 85 -9.78 11.16 7.68
N ILE A 86 -9.51 9.86 7.81
CA ILE A 86 -10.51 8.87 8.24
C ILE A 86 -10.09 8.28 9.58
N VAL A 87 -10.97 8.38 10.54
CA VAL A 87 -10.80 7.87 11.89
C VAL A 87 -11.87 6.83 12.17
N THR A 88 -11.50 5.76 12.80
CA THR A 88 -12.45 4.76 13.30
C THR A 88 -12.41 4.70 14.81
N GLU A 89 -13.54 4.38 15.39
CA GLU A 89 -13.65 4.05 16.80
C GLU A 89 -14.61 2.86 16.96
N TYR A 90 -14.23 1.93 17.83
CA TYR A 90 -14.92 0.64 17.93
C TYR A 90 -16.41 0.75 18.26
N HIS A 91 -16.80 1.74 19.07
CA HIS A 91 -18.18 1.92 19.50
C HIS A 91 -18.96 3.00 18.73
N SER A 92 -18.26 3.85 17.98
CA SER A 92 -18.86 5.03 17.34
C SER A 92 -18.79 5.01 15.82
N GLY A 93 -18.10 4.03 15.20
CA GLY A 93 -18.09 3.83 13.76
C GLY A 93 -16.95 4.55 13.04
N VAL A 94 -17.25 5.10 11.89
CA VAL A 94 -16.32 5.75 10.95
C VAL A 94 -16.59 7.25 10.91
N PHE A 95 -15.55 8.05 11.07
CA PHE A 95 -15.57 9.51 10.99
C PHE A 95 -14.67 9.95 9.86
N VAL A 96 -15.16 10.82 9.01
CA VAL A 96 -14.43 11.37 7.87
C VAL A 96 -14.32 12.87 8.04
N PHE A 97 -13.10 13.38 7.98
CA PHE A 97 -12.78 14.80 8.13
C PHE A 97 -12.06 15.31 6.89
N ASP A 98 -12.19 16.59 6.63
CA ASP A 98 -11.34 17.28 5.66
C ASP A 98 -9.90 17.47 6.21
N GLY A 99 -9.00 18.00 5.39
CA GLY A 99 -7.61 18.25 5.78
C GLY A 99 -7.41 19.29 6.89
N GLU A 100 -8.44 20.05 7.24
CA GLU A 100 -8.46 21.03 8.33
C GLU A 100 -9.14 20.47 9.60
N GLY A 101 -9.62 19.23 9.55
CA GLY A 101 -10.22 18.52 10.66
C GLY A 101 -11.69 18.83 10.90
N GLN A 102 -12.41 19.41 9.91
CA GLN A 102 -13.86 19.56 9.99
C GLN A 102 -14.50 18.23 9.57
N GLU A 103 -15.52 17.78 10.31
CA GLU A 103 -16.27 16.59 9.95
C GLU A 103 -17.01 16.79 8.62
N ILE A 104 -16.80 15.85 7.68
CA ILE A 104 -17.57 15.75 6.44
C ILE A 104 -18.78 14.86 6.68
N VAL A 105 -18.55 13.68 7.28
CA VAL A 105 -19.58 12.69 7.58
C VAL A 105 -19.12 11.76 8.69
N SER A 106 -20.06 11.25 9.46
CA SER A 106 -19.87 10.08 10.31
C SER A 106 -20.96 9.05 10.05
N PHE A 107 -20.60 7.78 10.09
CA PHE A 107 -21.55 6.69 9.88
C PHE A 107 -21.16 5.43 10.66
N ASP A 108 -22.19 4.65 10.98
CA ASP A 108 -22.05 3.35 11.60
C ASP A 108 -23.05 2.37 10.96
N HIS A 109 -22.52 1.47 10.12
CA HIS A 109 -23.32 0.43 9.46
C HIS A 109 -22.99 -0.96 10.03
N ARG A 110 -22.67 -1.04 11.32
CA ARG A 110 -22.44 -2.34 11.99
C ARG A 110 -23.73 -3.09 12.18
N GLY A 111 -23.70 -4.39 11.87
CA GLY A 111 -24.81 -5.27 12.06
C GLY A 111 -24.64 -6.61 11.37
N MET A 112 -25.74 -7.34 11.20
CA MET A 112 -25.78 -8.68 10.61
C MET A 112 -26.44 -8.71 9.23
N GLY A 113 -26.82 -7.56 8.71
CA GLY A 113 -27.50 -7.43 7.43
C GLY A 113 -26.54 -7.52 6.23
N PRO A 114 -27.07 -7.66 5.01
CA PRO A 114 -26.25 -7.87 3.82
C PRO A 114 -25.41 -6.66 3.41
N LYS A 115 -25.70 -5.48 3.95
CA LYS A 115 -24.97 -4.22 3.71
C LYS A 115 -24.23 -3.73 4.97
N GLU A 116 -24.18 -4.56 6.00
CA GLU A 116 -23.65 -4.23 7.31
C GLU A 116 -22.34 -5.00 7.54
N TYR A 117 -21.38 -4.35 8.21
CA TYR A 117 -20.13 -4.96 8.63
C TYR A 117 -20.13 -5.27 10.12
N LEU A 118 -19.34 -6.25 10.54
CA LEU A 118 -19.17 -6.58 11.95
C LEU A 118 -18.06 -5.74 12.58
N TYR A 119 -16.94 -5.64 11.87
CA TYR A 119 -15.74 -5.00 12.37
C TYR A 119 -15.04 -4.16 11.30
N THR A 120 -14.54 -3.00 11.70
CA THR A 120 -13.64 -2.20 10.88
C THR A 120 -12.20 -2.68 11.06
N THR A 121 -11.76 -3.65 10.27
CA THR A 121 -10.40 -4.19 10.39
C THR A 121 -9.37 -3.29 9.72
N ARG A 122 -9.67 -2.80 8.52
CA ARG A 122 -8.84 -1.88 7.75
C ARG A 122 -9.72 -0.95 6.93
N ILE A 123 -9.28 0.29 6.83
CA ILE A 123 -9.90 1.27 5.94
C ILE A 123 -8.83 1.91 5.07
N ASN A 124 -9.19 2.19 3.82
CA ASN A 124 -8.45 3.06 2.92
C ASN A 124 -9.41 3.90 2.09
N TYR A 125 -8.87 4.89 1.37
CA TYR A 125 -9.63 5.75 0.49
C TYR A 125 -9.14 5.64 -0.95
N ASN A 126 -10.04 5.30 -1.86
CA ASN A 126 -9.81 5.34 -3.30
C ASN A 126 -10.14 6.74 -3.82
N LYS A 127 -9.10 7.57 -3.96
CA LYS A 127 -9.25 8.96 -4.42
C LYS A 127 -9.80 9.05 -5.84
N LYS A 128 -9.50 8.06 -6.72
CA LYS A 128 -9.94 8.05 -8.12
C LYS A 128 -11.46 7.92 -8.24
N ASP A 129 -12.02 7.03 -7.45
CA ASP A 129 -13.45 6.71 -7.51
C ASP A 129 -14.25 7.37 -6.37
N SER A 130 -13.56 8.12 -5.48
CA SER A 130 -14.13 8.78 -4.29
C SER A 130 -14.84 7.79 -3.36
N LEU A 131 -14.22 6.61 -3.14
CA LEU A 131 -14.79 5.55 -2.34
C LEU A 131 -13.97 5.27 -1.08
N ILE A 132 -14.67 5.10 0.03
CA ILE A 132 -14.12 4.56 1.27
C ILE A 132 -14.18 3.04 1.16
N LEU A 133 -13.01 2.39 1.30
CA LEU A 133 -12.82 0.96 1.26
C LEU A 133 -12.71 0.46 2.70
N LEU A 134 -13.66 -0.36 3.17
CA LEU A 134 -13.69 -0.93 4.51
C LEU A 134 -13.62 -2.45 4.42
N TYR A 135 -12.55 -3.03 4.94
CA TYR A 135 -12.41 -4.48 5.05
C TYR A 135 -12.86 -4.96 6.43
N ASP A 136 -13.78 -5.90 6.42
CA ASP A 136 -14.22 -6.66 7.58
C ASP A 136 -13.54 -8.03 7.59
N GLY A 137 -12.58 -8.21 8.50
CA GLY A 137 -11.84 -9.47 8.63
C GLY A 137 -12.64 -10.59 9.30
N GLY A 138 -13.80 -10.29 9.89
CA GLY A 138 -14.69 -11.32 10.43
C GLY A 138 -15.60 -11.94 9.39
N LEU A 139 -15.91 -11.19 8.33
CA LEU A 139 -16.76 -11.63 7.22
C LEU A 139 -15.96 -11.93 5.95
N ASP A 140 -14.67 -11.62 5.92
CA ASP A 140 -13.84 -11.62 4.70
C ASP A 140 -14.48 -10.85 3.55
N LYS A 141 -14.89 -9.62 3.85
CA LYS A 141 -15.60 -8.76 2.90
C LYS A 141 -15.00 -7.36 2.82
N LEU A 142 -14.94 -6.84 1.61
CA LEU A 142 -14.61 -5.46 1.30
C LEU A 142 -15.89 -4.70 0.98
N PHE A 143 -16.30 -3.82 1.89
CA PHE A 143 -17.42 -2.90 1.73
C PHE A 143 -16.92 -1.61 1.10
N ARG A 144 -17.75 -1.00 0.24
CA ARG A 144 -17.47 0.30 -0.36
C ARG A 144 -18.58 1.29 0.00
N PHE A 145 -18.17 2.47 0.43
CA PHE A 145 -19.05 3.58 0.77
C PHE A 145 -18.63 4.83 0.01
N ASP A 146 -19.57 5.70 -0.32
CA ASP A 146 -19.26 7.03 -0.83
C ASP A 146 -18.82 7.99 0.29
N LEU A 147 -18.48 9.24 -0.08
CA LEU A 147 -18.10 10.26 0.90
C LEU A 147 -19.27 10.82 1.71
N GLU A 148 -20.51 10.49 1.38
CA GLU A 148 -21.69 10.74 2.22
C GLU A 148 -21.99 9.58 3.18
N GLY A 149 -21.11 8.56 3.20
CA GLY A 149 -21.25 7.39 4.08
C GLY A 149 -22.31 6.39 3.61
N LYS A 150 -22.83 6.51 2.38
CA LYS A 150 -23.83 5.59 1.84
C LYS A 150 -23.16 4.34 1.29
N PHE A 151 -23.77 3.19 1.57
CA PHE A 151 -23.34 1.93 1.01
C PHE A 151 -23.44 1.91 -0.52
N VAL A 152 -22.33 1.56 -1.18
CA VAL A 152 -22.26 1.39 -2.64
C VAL A 152 -22.38 -0.08 -2.99
N ASP A 153 -21.46 -0.91 -2.54
CA ASP A 153 -21.49 -2.35 -2.74
C ASP A 153 -20.56 -3.09 -1.77
N VAL A 154 -20.55 -4.42 -1.89
CA VAL A 154 -19.69 -5.31 -1.09
C VAL A 154 -19.15 -6.43 -1.98
N LYS A 155 -17.87 -6.76 -1.80
CA LYS A 155 -17.18 -7.85 -2.47
C LYS A 155 -16.69 -8.86 -1.42
N SER A 156 -17.00 -10.15 -1.63
CA SER A 156 -16.36 -11.21 -0.85
C SER A 156 -14.89 -11.30 -1.23
N MET A 157 -14.04 -11.45 -0.23
CA MET A 157 -12.61 -11.54 -0.39
C MET A 157 -12.16 -12.95 0.00
N ASP A 158 -11.50 -13.64 -0.95
CA ASP A 158 -10.91 -14.97 -0.72
C ASP A 158 -9.38 -14.82 -0.83
N VAL A 159 -8.84 -14.03 0.06
CA VAL A 159 -7.40 -13.82 0.17
C VAL A 159 -6.88 -14.61 1.37
N GLY A 160 -5.86 -15.42 1.15
CA GLY A 160 -5.24 -16.17 2.25
C GLY A 160 -4.59 -15.24 3.27
N GLY A 161 -4.63 -15.64 4.54
CA GLY A 161 -3.94 -14.94 5.61
C GLY A 161 -4.69 -13.75 6.24
N THR A 162 -3.98 -13.00 7.07
CA THR A 162 -4.51 -11.81 7.74
C THR A 162 -4.23 -10.56 6.90
N VAL A 163 -5.24 -9.82 6.51
CA VAL A 163 -5.05 -8.55 5.78
C VAL A 163 -4.32 -7.54 6.66
N LEU A 164 -3.12 -7.15 6.24
CA LEU A 164 -2.31 -6.13 6.89
C LEU A 164 -2.68 -4.74 6.40
N ASN A 165 -2.92 -4.61 5.09
CA ASN A 165 -3.27 -3.33 4.49
C ASN A 165 -4.09 -3.53 3.21
N ILE A 166 -4.85 -2.51 2.86
CA ILE A 166 -5.58 -2.37 1.58
C ILE A 166 -5.00 -1.16 0.89
N ALA A 167 -4.63 -1.29 -0.37
CA ALA A 167 -4.22 -0.15 -1.18
C ALA A 167 -5.45 0.62 -1.72
N PRO A 168 -5.28 1.89 -2.17
CA PRO A 168 -6.37 2.71 -2.69
C PRO A 168 -7.12 2.10 -3.88
N ASP A 169 -6.49 1.25 -4.66
CA ASP A 169 -7.10 0.52 -5.79
C ASP A 169 -7.86 -0.75 -5.35
N GLY A 170 -7.81 -1.12 -4.07
CA GLY A 170 -8.41 -2.32 -3.51
C GLY A 170 -7.50 -3.55 -3.56
N SER A 171 -6.26 -3.44 -4.00
CA SER A 171 -5.27 -4.50 -3.83
C SER A 171 -4.91 -4.66 -2.35
N MET A 172 -4.42 -5.84 -1.96
CA MET A 172 -4.22 -6.18 -0.56
C MET A 172 -2.85 -6.77 -0.28
N ILE A 173 -2.36 -6.51 0.91
CA ILE A 173 -1.19 -7.18 1.49
C ILE A 173 -1.68 -8.03 2.65
N THR A 174 -1.35 -9.31 2.64
CA THR A 174 -1.69 -10.25 3.71
C THR A 174 -0.44 -10.82 4.38
N ALA A 175 -0.54 -11.09 5.68
CA ALA A 175 0.42 -11.90 6.40
C ALA A 175 -0.10 -13.33 6.51
N ASN A 176 0.75 -14.29 6.16
CA ASN A 176 0.40 -15.70 6.21
C ASN A 176 1.06 -16.34 7.44
N ARG A 177 0.35 -17.23 8.09
CA ARG A 177 0.90 -18.05 9.19
C ARG A 177 1.47 -19.37 8.68
N GLU A 178 0.99 -19.78 7.52
CA GLU A 178 1.34 -21.06 6.87
C GLU A 178 1.50 -20.81 5.37
N GLY A 179 2.13 -21.73 4.67
CA GLY A 179 2.32 -21.65 3.23
C GLY A 179 3.77 -21.45 2.81
N ARG A 180 3.99 -20.79 1.68
CA ARG A 180 5.33 -20.62 1.09
C ARG A 180 6.03 -19.35 1.56
N SER A 181 5.27 -18.32 1.89
CA SER A 181 5.80 -17.00 2.20
C SER A 181 5.06 -16.33 3.35
N LEU A 182 5.76 -15.47 4.10
CA LEU A 182 5.19 -14.72 5.21
C LEU A 182 4.24 -13.63 4.73
N VAL A 183 4.51 -13.03 3.56
CA VAL A 183 3.71 -11.93 3.01
C VAL A 183 3.27 -12.25 1.59
N SER A 184 2.00 -12.06 1.31
CA SER A 184 1.41 -12.17 -0.03
C SER A 184 0.80 -10.83 -0.45
N VAL A 185 0.89 -10.54 -1.75
CA VAL A 185 0.29 -9.36 -2.38
C VAL A 185 -0.74 -9.82 -3.40
N TRP A 186 -1.93 -9.27 -3.29
CA TRP A 186 -3.09 -9.62 -4.10
C TRP A 186 -3.56 -8.40 -4.89
N ASP A 187 -3.92 -8.60 -6.15
CA ASP A 187 -4.52 -7.52 -6.95
C ASP A 187 -6.00 -7.28 -6.56
N VAL A 188 -6.60 -6.25 -7.17
CA VAL A 188 -8.02 -5.89 -6.99
C VAL A 188 -8.98 -7.03 -7.41
N ASN A 189 -8.54 -7.99 -8.25
CA ASN A 189 -9.29 -9.16 -8.67
C ASN A 189 -9.04 -10.40 -7.80
N GLN A 190 -8.29 -10.24 -6.70
CA GLN A 190 -7.89 -11.32 -5.79
C GLN A 190 -6.94 -12.35 -6.44
N GLN A 191 -6.16 -11.92 -7.41
CA GLN A 191 -5.09 -12.74 -7.97
C GLN A 191 -3.81 -12.47 -7.19
N LEU A 192 -3.12 -13.56 -6.80
CA LEU A 192 -1.82 -13.47 -6.16
C LEU A 192 -0.79 -12.93 -7.17
N ILE A 193 -0.23 -11.75 -6.89
CA ILE A 193 0.74 -11.07 -7.76
C ILE A 193 2.14 -11.03 -7.18
N GLY A 194 2.32 -11.34 -5.90
CA GLY A 194 3.63 -11.37 -5.27
C GLY A 194 3.64 -12.15 -3.96
N GLU A 195 4.77 -12.79 -3.69
CA GLU A 195 5.08 -13.45 -2.43
C GLU A 195 6.45 -13.00 -1.94
N HIS A 196 6.55 -12.71 -0.65
CA HIS A 196 7.76 -12.17 -0.04
C HIS A 196 8.08 -12.89 1.27
N PHE A 197 9.37 -12.98 1.59
CA PHE A 197 9.88 -13.63 2.79
C PHE A 197 9.48 -15.11 2.86
N PRO A 198 10.08 -15.98 2.00
CA PRO A 198 9.84 -17.43 2.07
C PRO A 198 10.14 -17.99 3.45
N PHE A 199 9.29 -18.88 3.95
CA PHE A 199 9.47 -19.45 5.28
C PHE A 199 10.74 -20.29 5.45
N ASP A 200 11.23 -20.90 4.36
CA ASP A 200 12.45 -21.70 4.33
C ASP A 200 13.72 -20.87 4.57
N THR A 201 13.69 -19.58 4.33
CA THR A 201 14.82 -18.65 4.55
C THR A 201 14.83 -18.00 5.93
N LEU A 202 13.76 -18.15 6.71
CA LEU A 202 13.66 -17.52 8.04
C LEU A 202 14.33 -18.33 9.15
N TYR A 203 14.74 -19.58 8.88
CA TYR A 203 15.30 -20.52 9.85
C TYR A 203 16.73 -20.97 9.54
N THR A 204 17.40 -20.33 8.57
CA THR A 204 18.82 -20.51 8.27
C THR A 204 19.65 -19.35 8.79
#